data_64b1ddd5066a847f78f4667900153299
#
_entry.id   64b1ddd5066a847f78f4667900153299
#
_cell.length_a   1.000
_cell.length_b   1.000
_cell.length_c   1.000
_cell.angle_alpha   90.00
_cell.angle_beta   90.00
_cell.angle_gamma   90.00
#
_symmetry.space_group_name_H-M   'P 1'
#
loop_
_entity.id
_entity.type
_entity.pdbx_description
1 polymer ?
#
loop_
_entity_poly.entity_id
_entity_poly.type
_entity_poly.pdbx_seq_one_letter_code
_entity_poly.pdbx_strand_id
1 'polypeptide(L)'
;RAGLDDPNHPAVSQIPELNAFVSLANEANIPLRAASELLDGMLRDQHPTALTTEIELLRYCHAVAGTVGLMMCRVLDCQNSRADAFAIDLGVAMQLTNIARDVLEDAHMQRRYLPADWLPANWADSELSPTTIACAANDCHLPVASAINHLLELAERYYASALTGINLLPWRSRYAIIVALCIYRQIGRQLQRNGLQWWRGRTVVSQWRKIILSLASLIHLVPREVPAHDEGLHSALQGLAGVERN
;
A
#
# COMPACT_ATOMS: atom_id res chain seq x y z
N ARG A 1 -16.59 3.47 -13.83
CA ARG A 1 -16.91 3.97 -12.50
C ARG A 1 -18.41 3.92 -12.21
N ALA A 2 -19.25 4.56 -13.06
CA ALA A 2 -20.70 4.62 -12.82
C ALA A 2 -21.34 3.26 -12.48
N GLY A 3 -20.91 2.16 -13.09
CA GLY A 3 -21.40 0.82 -12.79
C GLY A 3 -20.82 0.19 -11.51
N LEU A 4 -19.78 0.77 -10.91
CA LEU A 4 -19.29 0.38 -9.58
C LEU A 4 -20.03 1.16 -8.49
N ASP A 5 -20.41 2.40 -8.77
CA ASP A 5 -21.17 3.25 -7.86
C ASP A 5 -22.68 2.86 -7.84
N ASP A 6 -23.19 2.34 -8.97
CA ASP A 6 -24.56 1.81 -9.13
C ASP A 6 -24.54 0.48 -9.93
N PRO A 7 -24.70 -0.68 -9.29
CA PRO A 7 -24.75 -1.98 -9.97
C PRO A 7 -25.85 -2.14 -11.01
N ASN A 8 -26.89 -1.31 -10.99
CA ASN A 8 -27.98 -1.32 -11.96
C ASN A 8 -27.73 -0.37 -13.15
N HIS A 9 -26.61 0.35 -13.15
CA HIS A 9 -26.27 1.26 -14.24
C HIS A 9 -26.14 0.51 -15.58
N PRO A 10 -26.67 1.04 -16.69
CA PRO A 10 -26.63 0.36 -18.00
C PRO A 10 -25.25 -0.07 -18.47
N ALA A 11 -24.18 0.61 -18.06
CA ALA A 11 -22.81 0.22 -18.39
C ALA A 11 -22.44 -1.18 -17.87
N VAL A 12 -23.06 -1.67 -16.80
CA VAL A 12 -22.79 -3.01 -16.25
C VAL A 12 -23.18 -4.09 -17.25
N SER A 13 -24.33 -3.94 -17.93
CA SER A 13 -24.79 -4.90 -18.95
C SER A 13 -24.06 -4.74 -20.29
N GLN A 14 -23.48 -3.57 -20.57
CA GLN A 14 -22.82 -3.25 -21.84
C GLN A 14 -21.34 -3.64 -21.86
N ILE A 15 -20.68 -3.75 -20.71
CA ILE A 15 -19.25 -4.05 -20.57
C ILE A 15 -19.11 -5.43 -19.92
N PRO A 16 -18.74 -6.50 -20.65
CA PRO A 16 -18.72 -7.87 -20.13
C PRO A 16 -17.82 -8.04 -18.91
N GLU A 17 -16.65 -7.39 -18.89
CA GLU A 17 -15.70 -7.44 -17.77
C GLU A 17 -16.27 -6.79 -16.51
N LEU A 18 -16.97 -5.69 -16.65
CA LEU A 18 -17.62 -5.00 -15.52
C LEU A 18 -18.77 -5.85 -14.98
N ASN A 19 -19.58 -6.45 -15.85
CA ASN A 19 -20.65 -7.36 -15.43
C ASN A 19 -20.10 -8.57 -14.67
N ALA A 20 -19.05 -9.22 -15.19
CA ALA A 20 -18.39 -10.34 -14.54
C ALA A 20 -17.83 -9.94 -13.16
N PHE A 21 -17.21 -8.76 -13.05
CA PHE A 21 -16.70 -8.27 -11.78
C PHE A 21 -17.82 -7.97 -10.76
N VAL A 22 -18.91 -7.31 -11.19
CA VAL A 22 -20.06 -7.02 -10.32
C VAL A 22 -20.73 -8.32 -9.84
N SER A 23 -20.85 -9.31 -10.72
CA SER A 23 -21.38 -10.64 -10.34
C SER A 23 -20.49 -11.31 -9.28
N LEU A 24 -19.18 -11.33 -9.51
CA LEU A 24 -18.20 -11.85 -8.53
C LEU A 24 -18.27 -11.08 -7.21
N ALA A 25 -18.38 -9.76 -7.28
CA ALA A 25 -18.44 -8.92 -6.10
C ALA A 25 -19.67 -9.22 -5.25
N ASN A 26 -20.81 -9.47 -5.89
CA ASN A 26 -22.06 -9.88 -5.19
C ASN A 26 -21.90 -11.27 -4.56
N GLU A 27 -21.33 -12.24 -5.30
CA GLU A 27 -21.14 -13.62 -4.81
C GLU A 27 -20.17 -13.68 -3.62
N ALA A 28 -19.06 -12.95 -3.69
CA ALA A 28 -18.00 -12.96 -2.69
C ALA A 28 -18.13 -11.85 -1.62
N ASN A 29 -19.17 -11.02 -1.68
CA ASN A 29 -19.36 -9.85 -0.80
C ASN A 29 -18.19 -8.85 -0.87
N ILE A 30 -17.64 -8.62 -2.07
CA ILE A 30 -16.58 -7.64 -2.30
C ILE A 30 -17.18 -6.23 -2.25
N PRO A 31 -16.64 -5.30 -1.44
CA PRO A 31 -17.16 -3.93 -1.37
C PRO A 31 -16.92 -3.18 -2.69
N LEU A 32 -17.97 -2.89 -3.46
CA LEU A 32 -17.85 -2.15 -4.74
C LEU A 32 -17.26 -0.75 -4.55
N ARG A 33 -17.50 -0.12 -3.40
CA ARG A 33 -16.88 1.15 -3.05
C ARG A 33 -15.34 1.07 -3.04
N ALA A 34 -14.76 -0.03 -2.55
CA ALA A 34 -13.32 -0.23 -2.59
C ALA A 34 -12.80 -0.31 -4.03
N ALA A 35 -13.54 -0.98 -4.93
CA ALA A 35 -13.18 -1.02 -6.35
C ALA A 35 -13.28 0.35 -7.02
N SER A 36 -14.30 1.15 -6.67
CA SER A 36 -14.44 2.52 -7.19
C SER A 36 -13.29 3.43 -6.73
N GLU A 37 -12.93 3.37 -5.44
CA GLU A 37 -11.80 4.14 -4.89
C GLU A 37 -10.44 3.71 -5.49
N LEU A 38 -10.25 2.40 -5.74
CA LEU A 38 -9.07 1.88 -6.46
C LEU A 38 -8.97 2.46 -7.86
N LEU A 39 -10.07 2.43 -8.61
CA LEU A 39 -10.12 3.00 -9.96
C LEU A 39 -9.79 4.49 -9.96
N ASP A 40 -10.30 5.25 -8.99
CA ASP A 40 -9.97 6.67 -8.84
C ASP A 40 -8.47 6.90 -8.56
N GLY A 41 -7.88 6.06 -7.71
CA GLY A 41 -6.43 6.10 -7.46
C GLY A 41 -5.61 5.83 -8.72
N MET A 42 -5.96 4.79 -9.47
CA MET A 42 -5.28 4.43 -10.73
C MET A 42 -5.43 5.52 -11.81
N LEU A 43 -6.59 6.18 -11.88
CA LEU A 43 -6.81 7.28 -12.83
C LEU A 43 -5.96 8.51 -12.47
N ARG A 44 -5.77 8.80 -11.18
CA ARG A 44 -4.88 9.87 -10.73
C ARG A 44 -3.43 9.62 -11.13
N ASP A 45 -2.99 8.36 -11.10
CA ASP A 45 -1.63 7.98 -11.51
C ASP A 45 -1.34 8.16 -13.01
N GLN A 46 -2.34 8.49 -13.81
CA GLN A 46 -2.14 8.87 -15.23
C GLN A 46 -1.66 10.32 -15.39
N HIS A 47 -1.63 11.09 -14.31
CA HIS A 47 -1.22 12.50 -14.30
C HIS A 47 0.02 12.71 -13.44
N PRO A 48 0.80 13.79 -13.71
CA PRO A 48 1.88 14.19 -12.80
C PRO A 48 1.36 14.36 -11.38
N THR A 49 2.08 13.80 -10.41
CA THR A 49 1.65 13.79 -9.00
C THR A 49 2.79 14.30 -8.11
N ALA A 50 2.46 15.21 -7.18
CA ALA A 50 3.36 15.67 -6.14
C ALA A 50 2.56 15.82 -4.83
N LEU A 51 2.83 14.94 -3.87
CA LEU A 51 2.13 14.95 -2.58
C LEU A 51 2.75 15.97 -1.63
N THR A 52 1.91 16.63 -0.84
CA THR A 52 2.34 17.67 0.10
C THR A 52 2.42 17.12 1.53
N THR A 53 1.43 16.33 1.96
CA THR A 53 1.27 15.91 3.35
C THR A 53 1.29 14.39 3.52
N GLU A 54 1.58 13.92 4.75
CA GLU A 54 1.45 12.51 5.11
C GLU A 54 0.01 12.00 4.95
N ILE A 55 -0.99 12.85 5.22
CA ILE A 55 -2.40 12.50 5.05
C ILE A 55 -2.69 12.17 3.58
N GLU A 56 -2.24 13.01 2.65
CA GLU A 56 -2.38 12.75 1.22
C GLU A 56 -1.71 11.44 0.81
N LEU A 57 -0.50 11.17 1.30
CA LEU A 57 0.21 9.92 1.07
C LEU A 57 -0.56 8.70 1.57
N LEU A 58 -1.04 8.73 2.81
CA LEU A 58 -1.80 7.61 3.39
C LEU A 58 -3.11 7.36 2.65
N ARG A 59 -3.83 8.42 2.27
CA ARG A 59 -5.06 8.32 1.48
C ARG A 59 -4.78 7.77 0.07
N TYR A 60 -3.68 8.14 -0.55
CA TYR A 60 -3.22 7.55 -1.80
C TYR A 60 -2.90 6.06 -1.63
N CYS A 61 -2.10 5.68 -0.64
CA CYS A 61 -1.77 4.29 -0.35
C CYS A 61 -3.02 3.44 -0.08
N HIS A 62 -3.99 4.01 0.64
CA HIS A 62 -5.28 3.36 0.84
C HIS A 62 -6.00 3.13 -0.49
N ALA A 63 -6.13 4.17 -1.32
CA ALA A 63 -6.86 4.08 -2.58
C ALA A 63 -6.29 3.00 -3.53
N VAL A 64 -4.94 2.90 -3.67
CA VAL A 64 -4.30 2.00 -4.64
C VAL A 64 -3.91 0.63 -4.07
N ALA A 65 -3.92 0.45 -2.75
CA ALA A 65 -3.48 -0.80 -2.12
C ALA A 65 -4.29 -1.21 -0.88
N GLY A 66 -4.71 -0.29 -0.01
CA GLY A 66 -5.60 -0.62 1.12
C GLY A 66 -6.93 -1.20 0.64
N THR A 67 -7.53 -0.61 -0.38
CA THR A 67 -8.74 -1.14 -1.05
C THR A 67 -8.53 -2.53 -1.62
N VAL A 68 -7.35 -2.81 -2.18
CA VAL A 68 -6.98 -4.15 -2.66
C VAL A 68 -6.94 -5.14 -1.51
N GLY A 69 -6.32 -4.77 -0.38
CA GLY A 69 -6.31 -5.58 0.84
C GLY A 69 -7.72 -5.94 1.30
N LEU A 70 -8.60 -4.94 1.36
CA LEU A 70 -10.01 -5.10 1.74
C LEU A 70 -10.77 -6.06 0.81
N MET A 71 -10.62 -5.91 -0.51
CA MET A 71 -11.24 -6.81 -1.49
C MET A 71 -10.66 -8.23 -1.43
N MET A 72 -9.34 -8.36 -1.24
CA MET A 72 -8.67 -9.65 -1.13
C MET A 72 -9.11 -10.45 0.08
N CYS A 73 -9.52 -9.84 1.20
CA CYS A 73 -10.12 -10.56 2.31
C CYS A 73 -11.30 -11.43 1.85
N ARG A 74 -12.15 -10.90 1.00
CA ARG A 74 -13.33 -11.61 0.48
C ARG A 74 -12.94 -12.71 -0.50
N VAL A 75 -12.02 -12.42 -1.41
CA VAL A 75 -11.49 -13.42 -2.38
C VAL A 75 -10.78 -14.58 -1.67
N LEU A 76 -10.16 -14.33 -0.52
CA LEU A 76 -9.48 -15.33 0.29
C LEU A 76 -10.41 -16.02 1.31
N ASP A 77 -11.72 -15.88 1.15
CA ASP A 77 -12.75 -16.48 2.00
C ASP A 77 -12.67 -16.04 3.49
N CYS A 78 -12.19 -14.82 3.75
CA CYS A 78 -12.20 -14.22 5.07
C CYS A 78 -13.42 -13.31 5.22
N GLN A 79 -14.45 -13.79 5.91
CA GLN A 79 -15.70 -13.05 6.17
C GLN A 79 -15.68 -12.32 7.52
N ASN A 80 -14.60 -12.41 8.27
CA ASN A 80 -14.47 -11.74 9.55
C ASN A 80 -14.16 -10.24 9.33
N SER A 81 -15.12 -9.38 9.64
CA SER A 81 -14.99 -7.92 9.46
C SER A 81 -13.82 -7.32 10.26
N ARG A 82 -13.40 -7.92 11.36
CA ARG A 82 -12.19 -7.48 12.09
C ARG A 82 -10.91 -7.62 11.25
N ALA A 83 -10.89 -8.47 10.21
CA ALA A 83 -9.74 -8.63 9.34
C ALA A 83 -9.56 -7.43 8.37
N ASP A 84 -10.62 -6.70 8.10
CA ASP A 84 -10.62 -5.62 7.10
C ASP A 84 -9.62 -4.53 7.43
N ALA A 85 -9.57 -4.06 8.67
CA ALA A 85 -8.62 -3.04 9.11
C ALA A 85 -7.16 -3.50 8.93
N PHE A 86 -6.84 -4.73 9.34
CA PHE A 86 -5.49 -5.29 9.20
C PHE A 86 -5.10 -5.56 7.73
N ALA A 87 -6.07 -5.86 6.87
CA ALA A 87 -5.83 -6.02 5.44
C ALA A 87 -5.57 -4.69 4.74
N ILE A 88 -6.27 -3.63 5.15
CA ILE A 88 -5.98 -2.25 4.74
C ILE A 88 -4.54 -1.89 5.15
N ASP A 89 -4.15 -2.17 6.40
CA ASP A 89 -2.80 -1.92 6.90
C ASP A 89 -1.74 -2.62 6.06
N LEU A 90 -1.96 -3.89 5.71
CA LEU A 90 -1.03 -4.61 4.85
C LEU A 90 -0.88 -3.96 3.48
N GLY A 91 -1.99 -3.57 2.86
CA GLY A 91 -2.00 -2.86 1.59
C GLY A 91 -1.22 -1.55 1.68
N VAL A 92 -1.52 -0.73 2.68
CA VAL A 92 -0.82 0.55 2.93
C VAL A 92 0.68 0.31 3.15
N ALA A 93 1.08 -0.64 4.01
CA ALA A 93 2.48 -0.96 4.26
C ALA A 93 3.24 -1.38 3.00
N MET A 94 2.62 -2.23 2.16
CA MET A 94 3.21 -2.66 0.90
C MET A 94 3.38 -1.48 -0.06
N GLN A 95 2.41 -0.59 -0.15
CA GLN A 95 2.48 0.57 -1.03
C GLN A 95 3.53 1.58 -0.56
N LEU A 96 3.61 1.86 0.74
CA LEU A 96 4.69 2.68 1.31
C LEU A 96 6.07 2.11 0.95
N THR A 97 6.21 0.77 1.01
CA THR A 97 7.46 0.08 0.62
C THR A 97 7.73 0.20 -0.89
N ASN A 98 6.69 0.11 -1.74
CA ASN A 98 6.83 0.32 -3.18
C ASN A 98 7.34 1.74 -3.47
N ILE A 99 6.72 2.76 -2.87
CA ILE A 99 7.15 4.16 -3.01
C ILE A 99 8.61 4.34 -2.58
N ALA A 100 9.01 3.77 -1.42
CA ALA A 100 10.38 3.83 -0.95
C ALA A 100 11.38 3.18 -1.93
N ARG A 101 10.99 2.09 -2.58
CA ARG A 101 11.82 1.35 -3.54
C ARG A 101 11.93 2.06 -4.88
N ASP A 102 10.85 2.70 -5.32
CA ASP A 102 10.68 3.15 -6.71
C ASP A 102 10.82 4.68 -6.87
N VAL A 103 11.38 5.39 -5.87
CA VAL A 103 11.50 6.86 -5.86
C VAL A 103 12.11 7.43 -7.14
N LEU A 104 13.19 6.80 -7.67
CA LEU A 104 13.84 7.25 -8.88
C LEU A 104 12.98 7.01 -10.13
N GLU A 105 12.37 5.84 -10.23
CA GLU A 105 11.50 5.48 -11.35
C GLU A 105 10.25 6.35 -11.37
N ASP A 106 9.62 6.58 -10.21
CA ASP A 106 8.46 7.46 -10.09
C ASP A 106 8.80 8.90 -10.50
N ALA A 107 9.97 9.39 -10.11
CA ALA A 107 10.45 10.71 -10.50
C ALA A 107 10.61 10.83 -12.03
N HIS A 108 11.12 9.81 -12.71
CA HIS A 108 11.19 9.77 -14.17
C HIS A 108 9.82 9.80 -14.84
N MET A 109 8.78 9.30 -14.14
CA MET A 109 7.39 9.37 -14.59
C MET A 109 6.67 10.65 -14.14
N GLN A 110 7.41 11.67 -13.70
CA GLN A 110 6.86 12.94 -13.19
C GLN A 110 5.95 12.75 -11.94
N ARG A 111 6.31 11.80 -11.07
CA ARG A 111 5.59 11.51 -9.83
C ARG A 111 6.51 11.65 -8.63
N ARG A 112 6.04 12.34 -7.59
CA ARG A 112 6.67 12.43 -6.28
C ARG A 112 5.64 12.08 -5.22
N TYR A 113 5.76 10.89 -4.66
CA TYR A 113 4.88 10.44 -3.57
C TYR A 113 5.46 10.76 -2.18
N LEU A 114 6.74 11.15 -2.08
CA LEU A 114 7.30 11.65 -0.82
C LEU A 114 6.66 13.00 -0.49
N PRO A 115 6.03 13.16 0.72
CA PRO A 115 5.43 14.42 1.13
C PRO A 115 6.42 15.58 1.19
N ALA A 116 6.01 16.75 0.69
CA ALA A 116 6.82 17.96 0.78
C ALA A 116 7.14 18.32 2.25
N ASP A 117 6.20 18.12 3.16
CA ASP A 117 6.35 18.42 4.59
C ASP A 117 7.49 17.65 5.27
N TRP A 118 7.96 16.54 4.68
CA TRP A 118 9.07 15.74 5.22
C TRP A 118 10.45 16.24 4.80
N LEU A 119 10.48 17.28 4.03
CA LEU A 119 11.69 17.78 3.40
C LEU A 119 12.07 19.13 4.02
N PRO A 120 13.35 19.52 3.98
CA PRO A 120 13.79 20.76 4.61
C PRO A 120 13.01 21.97 4.10
N ALA A 121 12.57 22.85 5.00
CA ALA A 121 11.74 24.03 4.68
C ALA A 121 12.42 25.05 3.76
N ASN A 122 13.75 24.98 3.62
CA ASN A 122 14.51 25.79 2.67
C ASN A 122 14.52 25.22 1.23
N TRP A 123 13.91 24.03 1.05
CA TRP A 123 13.69 23.46 -0.28
C TRP A 123 12.32 23.94 -0.77
N ALA A 124 12.34 24.93 -1.65
CA ALA A 124 11.12 25.37 -2.32
C ALA A 124 10.52 24.22 -3.14
N ASP A 125 9.20 24.21 -3.33
CA ASP A 125 8.52 23.17 -4.11
C ASP A 125 9.16 22.90 -5.48
N SER A 126 9.82 23.91 -6.07
CA SER A 126 10.55 23.79 -7.33
C SER A 126 11.83 22.94 -7.22
N GLU A 127 12.50 22.90 -6.06
CA GLU A 127 13.72 22.11 -5.86
C GLU A 127 13.45 20.65 -5.60
N LEU A 128 12.23 20.31 -5.24
CA LEU A 128 11.75 18.95 -5.03
C LEU A 128 10.80 18.46 -6.12
N SER A 129 10.89 19.10 -7.26
CA SER A 129 10.17 18.62 -8.43
C SER A 129 10.61 17.19 -8.75
N PRO A 130 9.72 16.36 -9.31
CA PRO A 130 10.11 15.05 -9.82
C PRO A 130 11.34 15.12 -10.73
N THR A 131 11.49 16.20 -11.50
CA THR A 131 12.62 16.44 -12.40
C THR A 131 13.95 16.52 -11.64
N THR A 132 13.99 17.20 -10.50
CA THR A 132 15.19 17.31 -9.67
C THR A 132 15.59 15.96 -9.07
N ILE A 133 14.60 15.20 -8.56
CA ILE A 133 14.83 13.85 -8.05
C ILE A 133 15.30 12.92 -9.18
N ALA A 134 14.72 13.01 -10.37
CA ALA A 134 15.08 12.21 -11.54
C ALA A 134 16.54 12.45 -11.98
N CYS A 135 17.07 13.65 -11.80
CA CYS A 135 18.48 13.95 -12.06
C CYS A 135 19.43 13.31 -11.03
N ALA A 136 18.91 12.82 -9.90
CA ALA A 136 19.67 12.23 -8.79
C ALA A 136 20.89 13.06 -8.37
N ALA A 137 20.75 14.40 -8.34
CA ALA A 137 21.81 15.32 -7.96
C ALA A 137 22.28 15.05 -6.52
N ASN A 138 23.56 15.24 -6.24
CA ASN A 138 24.17 14.88 -4.94
C ASN A 138 23.52 15.58 -3.75
N ASP A 139 23.05 16.80 -3.92
CA ASP A 139 22.39 17.63 -2.91
C ASP A 139 21.04 17.01 -2.48
N CYS A 140 20.37 16.25 -3.38
CA CYS A 140 19.11 15.55 -3.09
C CYS A 140 19.30 14.27 -2.27
N HIS A 141 20.50 13.67 -2.27
CA HIS A 141 20.70 12.32 -1.74
C HIS A 141 20.29 12.20 -0.28
N LEU A 142 20.76 13.08 0.59
CA LEU A 142 20.47 13.02 2.03
C LEU A 142 19.03 13.40 2.37
N PRO A 143 18.45 14.50 1.87
CA PRO A 143 17.07 14.85 2.17
C PRO A 143 16.07 13.77 1.73
N VAL A 144 16.22 13.26 0.51
CA VAL A 144 15.37 12.19 -0.02
C VAL A 144 15.57 10.88 0.76
N ALA A 145 16.81 10.53 1.13
CA ALA A 145 17.09 9.36 1.96
C ALA A 145 16.42 9.48 3.36
N SER A 146 16.43 10.69 3.95
CA SER A 146 15.74 10.94 5.22
C SER A 146 14.23 10.73 5.10
N ALA A 147 13.61 11.25 4.05
CA ALA A 147 12.18 11.05 3.78
C ALA A 147 11.84 9.57 3.51
N ILE A 148 12.69 8.85 2.78
CA ILE A 148 12.54 7.39 2.57
C ILE A 148 12.65 6.63 3.90
N ASN A 149 13.56 7.02 4.80
CA ASN A 149 13.64 6.38 6.10
C ASN A 149 12.37 6.58 6.92
N HIS A 150 11.84 7.80 6.95
CA HIS A 150 10.55 8.10 7.60
C HIS A 150 9.41 7.26 6.99
N LEU A 151 9.36 7.15 5.65
CA LEU A 151 8.39 6.31 4.94
C LEU A 151 8.47 4.84 5.39
N LEU A 152 9.68 4.30 5.53
CA LEU A 152 9.89 2.91 5.94
C LEU A 152 9.57 2.68 7.43
N GLU A 153 9.81 3.66 8.30
CA GLU A 153 9.38 3.62 9.70
C GLU A 153 7.85 3.62 9.81
N LEU A 154 7.19 4.45 9.01
CA LEU A 154 5.73 4.45 8.90
C LEU A 154 5.22 3.09 8.38
N ALA A 155 5.82 2.54 7.34
CA ALA A 155 5.48 1.22 6.81
C ALA A 155 5.63 0.10 7.86
N GLU A 156 6.66 0.15 8.72
CA GLU A 156 6.87 -0.83 9.79
C GLU A 156 5.72 -0.82 10.81
N ARG A 157 5.13 0.33 11.12
CA ARG A 157 3.95 0.43 12.00
C ARG A 157 2.75 -0.32 11.39
N TYR A 158 2.49 -0.09 10.11
CA TYR A 158 1.42 -0.77 9.38
C TYR A 158 1.70 -2.28 9.21
N TYR A 159 2.95 -2.69 8.94
CA TYR A 159 3.31 -4.12 8.92
C TYR A 159 3.14 -4.80 10.28
N ALA A 160 3.49 -4.12 11.37
CA ALA A 160 3.31 -4.66 12.70
C ALA A 160 1.84 -4.90 13.01
N SER A 161 0.97 -3.95 12.68
CA SER A 161 -0.49 -4.11 12.80
C SER A 161 -0.99 -5.27 11.94
N ALA A 162 -0.71 -5.26 10.63
CA ALA A 162 -1.12 -6.31 9.71
C ALA A 162 -0.73 -7.72 10.19
N LEU A 163 0.48 -7.87 10.73
CA LEU A 163 0.97 -9.16 11.23
C LEU A 163 0.16 -9.66 12.44
N THR A 164 -0.38 -8.77 13.26
CA THR A 164 -1.25 -9.20 14.38
C THR A 164 -2.59 -9.73 13.90
N GLY A 165 -3.15 -9.13 12.84
CA GLY A 165 -4.44 -9.54 12.25
C GLY A 165 -4.37 -10.80 11.38
N ILE A 166 -3.18 -11.28 11.05
CA ILE A 166 -2.99 -12.39 10.09
C ILE A 166 -3.71 -13.69 10.52
N ASN A 167 -3.92 -13.88 11.83
CA ASN A 167 -4.59 -15.05 12.38
C ASN A 167 -6.10 -15.08 12.10
N LEU A 168 -6.68 -13.98 11.62
CA LEU A 168 -8.09 -13.93 11.19
C LEU A 168 -8.29 -14.59 9.82
N LEU A 169 -7.22 -14.77 9.03
CA LEU A 169 -7.30 -15.43 7.74
C LEU A 169 -7.40 -16.97 7.85
N PRO A 170 -8.11 -17.64 6.93
CA PRO A 170 -8.04 -19.09 6.76
C PRO A 170 -6.60 -19.56 6.62
N TRP A 171 -6.26 -20.73 7.18
CA TRP A 171 -4.87 -21.18 7.31
C TRP A 171 -4.08 -21.25 5.97
N ARG A 172 -4.77 -21.62 4.86
CA ARG A 172 -4.17 -21.70 3.51
C ARG A 172 -3.76 -20.33 3.00
N SER A 173 -4.68 -19.36 3.10
CA SER A 173 -4.45 -17.97 2.70
C SER A 173 -3.45 -17.29 3.61
N ARG A 174 -3.50 -17.59 4.91
CA ARG A 174 -2.59 -17.06 5.94
C ARG A 174 -1.14 -17.24 5.57
N TYR A 175 -0.72 -18.46 5.19
CA TYR A 175 0.68 -18.72 4.82
C TYR A 175 1.13 -17.88 3.61
N ALA A 176 0.32 -17.83 2.55
CA ALA A 176 0.65 -17.05 1.36
C ALA A 176 0.80 -15.56 1.68
N ILE A 177 -0.12 -15.01 2.48
CA ILE A 177 -0.10 -13.59 2.86
C ILE A 177 1.09 -13.28 3.79
N ILE A 178 1.42 -14.15 4.76
CA ILE A 178 2.61 -13.98 5.61
C ILE A 178 3.89 -13.95 4.74
N VAL A 179 4.02 -14.87 3.79
CA VAL A 179 5.18 -14.92 2.89
C VAL A 179 5.30 -13.60 2.10
N ALA A 180 4.18 -13.14 1.54
CA ALA A 180 4.15 -11.86 0.82
C ALA A 180 4.56 -10.70 1.74
N LEU A 181 3.97 -10.59 2.93
CA LEU A 181 4.32 -9.59 3.94
C LEU A 181 5.81 -9.60 4.26
N CYS A 182 6.38 -10.76 4.56
CA CYS A 182 7.79 -10.90 4.92
C CYS A 182 8.73 -10.49 3.77
N ILE A 183 8.38 -10.86 2.52
CA ILE A 183 9.18 -10.50 1.34
C ILE A 183 9.13 -8.98 1.10
N TYR A 184 7.95 -8.37 1.15
CA TYR A 184 7.82 -6.92 0.97
C TYR A 184 8.52 -6.13 2.07
N ARG A 185 8.29 -6.49 3.32
CA ARG A 185 8.99 -5.88 4.47
C ARG A 185 10.51 -6.00 4.35
N GLN A 186 11.02 -7.11 3.76
CA GLN A 186 12.45 -7.30 3.52
C GLN A 186 13.01 -6.33 2.47
N ILE A 187 12.22 -5.88 1.48
CA ILE A 187 12.65 -4.85 0.51
C ILE A 187 13.05 -3.57 1.26
N GLY A 188 12.18 -3.06 2.13
CA GLY A 188 12.46 -1.86 2.93
C GLY A 188 13.69 -2.02 3.82
N ARG A 189 13.79 -3.15 4.54
CA ARG A 189 14.94 -3.46 5.38
C ARG A 189 16.25 -3.56 4.60
N GLN A 190 16.21 -4.07 3.38
CA GLN A 190 17.38 -4.14 2.52
C GLN A 190 17.78 -2.76 2.02
N LEU A 191 16.82 -1.91 1.67
CA LEU A 191 17.08 -0.52 1.27
C LEU A 191 17.76 0.25 2.42
N GLN A 192 17.29 0.11 3.66
CA GLN A 192 17.92 0.69 4.85
C GLN A 192 19.36 0.18 5.06
N ARG A 193 19.58 -1.15 4.96
CA ARG A 193 20.91 -1.75 5.11
C ARG A 193 21.90 -1.31 4.04
N ASN A 194 21.41 -0.99 2.85
CA ASN A 194 22.22 -0.46 1.75
C ASN A 194 22.46 1.05 1.87
N GLY A 195 22.13 1.68 3.01
CA GLY A 195 22.33 3.10 3.26
C GLY A 195 21.38 3.98 2.48
N LEU A 196 20.17 3.49 2.16
CA LEU A 196 19.12 4.23 1.45
C LEU A 196 19.60 4.85 0.13
N GLN A 197 20.44 4.13 -0.61
CA GLN A 197 21.03 4.59 -1.88
C GLN A 197 20.01 4.51 -3.03
N TRP A 198 18.91 5.24 -2.91
CA TRP A 198 17.77 5.25 -3.83
C TRP A 198 18.15 5.62 -5.27
N TRP A 199 19.20 6.42 -5.47
CA TRP A 199 19.70 6.84 -6.79
C TRP A 199 20.40 5.72 -7.58
N ARG A 200 20.61 4.54 -6.99
CA ARG A 200 21.18 3.37 -7.67
C ARG A 200 20.11 2.49 -8.34
N GLY A 201 18.85 2.91 -8.28
CA GLY A 201 17.71 2.15 -8.81
C GLY A 201 17.15 1.13 -7.84
N ARG A 202 16.28 0.25 -8.33
CA ARG A 202 15.42 -0.63 -7.52
C ARG A 202 16.19 -1.63 -6.68
N THR A 203 15.86 -1.68 -5.41
CA THR A 203 16.31 -2.76 -4.51
C THR A 203 15.48 -4.03 -4.74
N VAL A 204 16.17 -5.14 -5.04
CA VAL A 204 15.54 -6.43 -5.32
C VAL A 204 15.98 -7.48 -4.30
N VAL A 205 15.02 -8.22 -3.73
CA VAL A 205 15.30 -9.37 -2.85
C VAL A 205 15.70 -10.59 -3.68
N SER A 206 16.86 -11.19 -3.38
CA SER A 206 17.35 -12.36 -4.10
C SER A 206 16.43 -13.58 -3.92
N GLN A 207 16.41 -14.50 -4.89
CA GLN A 207 15.58 -15.72 -4.84
C GLN A 207 15.87 -16.58 -3.61
N TRP A 208 17.13 -16.74 -3.27
CA TRP A 208 17.53 -17.49 -2.05
C TRP A 208 16.98 -16.87 -0.78
N ARG A 209 16.97 -15.54 -0.70
CA ARG A 209 16.40 -14.84 0.45
C ARG A 209 14.89 -14.99 0.51
N LYS A 210 14.21 -15.02 -0.62
CA LYS A 210 12.76 -15.31 -0.68
C LYS A 210 12.45 -16.69 -0.13
N ILE A 211 13.24 -17.71 -0.50
CA ILE A 211 13.08 -19.09 0.01
C ILE A 211 13.28 -19.12 1.53
N ILE A 212 14.35 -18.51 2.04
CA ILE A 212 14.61 -18.46 3.49
C ILE A 212 13.45 -17.77 4.23
N LEU A 213 12.97 -16.64 3.70
CA LEU A 213 11.83 -15.92 4.29
C LEU A 213 10.55 -16.75 4.26
N SER A 214 10.30 -17.49 3.19
CA SER A 214 9.14 -18.37 3.10
C SER A 214 9.17 -19.46 4.18
N LEU A 215 10.34 -20.08 4.39
CA LEU A 215 10.51 -21.07 5.46
C LEU A 215 10.40 -20.44 6.86
N ALA A 216 11.04 -19.30 7.07
CA ALA A 216 10.96 -18.58 8.36
C ALA A 216 9.53 -18.11 8.68
N SER A 217 8.71 -17.86 7.67
CA SER A 217 7.33 -17.43 7.82
C SER A 217 6.42 -18.48 8.49
N LEU A 218 6.84 -19.76 8.50
CA LEU A 218 6.09 -20.85 9.16
C LEU A 218 5.86 -20.62 10.65
N ILE A 219 6.76 -19.90 11.33
CA ILE A 219 6.60 -19.55 12.76
C ILE A 219 5.35 -18.70 13.03
N HIS A 220 4.89 -17.93 12.05
CA HIS A 220 3.70 -17.10 12.16
C HIS A 220 2.38 -17.86 11.92
N LEU A 221 2.45 -19.15 11.54
CA LEU A 221 1.25 -19.98 11.42
C LEU A 221 0.70 -20.44 12.77
N VAL A 222 1.50 -20.34 13.84
CA VAL A 222 1.05 -20.67 15.20
C VAL A 222 -0.10 -19.70 15.55
N PRO A 223 -1.28 -20.22 15.89
CA PRO A 223 -2.42 -19.40 16.25
C PRO A 223 -2.10 -18.51 17.45
N ARG A 224 -2.47 -17.23 17.35
CA ARG A 224 -2.33 -16.24 18.42
C ARG A 224 -3.64 -15.48 18.55
N GLU A 225 -3.92 -15.02 19.75
CA GLU A 225 -5.02 -14.10 19.98
C GLU A 225 -4.80 -12.80 19.20
N VAL A 226 -5.87 -12.32 18.56
CA VAL A 226 -5.81 -11.08 17.77
C VAL A 226 -6.38 -9.96 18.63
N PRO A 227 -5.57 -8.96 19.01
CA PRO A 227 -6.03 -7.80 19.76
C PRO A 227 -7.00 -6.94 18.94
N ALA A 228 -7.59 -5.92 19.58
CA ALA A 228 -8.30 -4.87 18.87
C ALA A 228 -7.31 -4.13 17.93
N HIS A 229 -7.83 -3.68 16.80
CA HIS A 229 -7.06 -2.84 15.89
C HIS A 229 -6.77 -1.46 16.51
N ASP A 230 -5.61 -0.91 16.25
CA ASP A 230 -5.27 0.46 16.63
C ASP A 230 -5.92 1.46 15.64
N GLU A 231 -7.06 2.02 16.03
CA GLU A 231 -7.80 2.99 15.21
C GLU A 231 -6.99 4.25 14.91
N GLY A 232 -5.96 4.57 15.70
CA GLY A 232 -5.05 5.68 15.46
C GLY A 232 -4.32 5.58 14.12
N LEU A 233 -4.04 4.37 13.64
CA LEU A 233 -3.45 4.14 12.31
C LEU A 233 -4.38 4.60 11.17
N HIS A 234 -5.68 4.55 11.39
CA HIS A 234 -6.68 4.93 10.39
C HIS A 234 -7.20 6.36 10.52
N SER A 235 -6.63 7.19 11.40
CA SER A 235 -7.08 8.58 11.62
C SER A 235 -7.09 9.40 10.31
N ALA A 236 -6.06 9.24 9.47
CA ALA A 236 -5.97 9.89 8.16
C ALA A 236 -6.92 9.30 7.10
N LEU A 237 -7.42 8.08 7.32
CA LEU A 237 -8.21 7.30 6.36
C LEU A 237 -9.72 7.41 6.59
N GLN A 238 -10.13 8.17 7.60
CA GLN A 238 -11.54 8.34 7.97
C GLN A 238 -12.43 8.70 6.78
N GLY A 239 -13.54 7.94 6.63
CA GLY A 239 -14.52 8.10 5.56
C GLY A 239 -14.15 7.46 4.23
N LEU A 240 -13.02 6.72 4.14
CA LEU A 240 -12.67 5.87 2.99
C LEU A 240 -13.28 4.47 3.14
N ALA A 241 -13.25 3.67 2.06
CA ALA A 241 -13.79 2.33 2.05
C ALA A 241 -13.17 1.46 3.15
N GLY A 242 -14.00 0.79 3.96
CA GLY A 242 -13.57 -0.03 5.08
C GLY A 242 -13.10 0.73 6.32
N VAL A 243 -13.14 2.09 6.31
CA VAL A 243 -12.83 2.96 7.44
C VAL A 243 -14.01 3.90 7.68
N GLU A 244 -14.90 3.50 8.58
CA GLU A 244 -16.08 4.29 8.90
C GLU A 244 -15.70 5.54 9.72
N ARG A 245 -16.55 6.56 9.65
CA ARG A 245 -16.44 7.71 10.56
C ARG A 245 -17.03 7.31 11.91
N ASN A 246 -16.20 7.33 12.95
CA ASN A 246 -16.68 7.31 14.34
C ASN A 246 -17.38 8.63 14.68
#